data_c6cf33d720cef097e80e1c8cc0b611b0
#
_entry.id   c6cf33d720cef097e80e1c8cc0b611b0
#
_cell.length_a   1.000
_cell.length_b   1.000
_cell.length_c   1.000
_cell.angle_alpha   90.00
_cell.angle_beta   90.00
_cell.angle_gamma   90.00
#
_symmetry.space_group_name_H-M   'P 1'
#
loop_
_entity.id
_entity.type
_entity.pdbx_description
1 polymer ?
#
loop_
_entity_poly.entity_id
_entity_poly.type
_entity_poly.pdbx_seq_one_letter_code
_entity_poly.pdbx_strand_id
1 'polypeptide(L)'
;MASTLDRSIHHIDNFIDLIWLEKGLSPNTLSAYRQDLVSFNLWLKGKEIEAVKKADLLDYLSFRLKEGYSSRSTARCLSSLRAFYNYICAELNLADNPTAKIDSPKQGHTLPKVLSEDDVEALILAPNIDDPIGLRDRAMLEVLYACGLRVSELINLNLLSINIRQGVVRVMGKGKKERLVPLGEEALSWINKYLEEARTSLSVDNINDSALFLSKRGKAMTRQTFWYRIKEYALKADV
;
A
#
# COMPACT_ATOMS: atom_id res chain seq x y z
N MET A 1 -15.78 -0.13 35.46
CA MET A 1 -14.48 -0.80 35.29
C MET A 1 -14.27 -1.02 33.79
N ALA A 2 -13.20 -0.48 33.22
CA ALA A 2 -12.87 -0.78 31.82
C ALA A 2 -12.64 -2.29 31.66
N SER A 3 -13.15 -2.88 30.59
CA SER A 3 -12.93 -4.30 30.32
C SER A 3 -11.44 -4.56 30.06
N THR A 4 -10.96 -5.78 30.27
CA THR A 4 -9.57 -6.18 29.94
C THR A 4 -9.26 -5.84 28.49
N LEU A 5 -10.25 -5.97 27.61
CA LEU A 5 -10.16 -5.62 26.20
C LEU A 5 -9.86 -4.12 26.01
N ASP A 6 -10.57 -3.25 26.75
CA ASP A 6 -10.40 -1.78 26.65
C ASP A 6 -9.01 -1.35 27.11
N ARG A 7 -8.48 -1.97 28.19
CA ARG A 7 -7.12 -1.69 28.68
C ARG A 7 -6.07 -2.08 27.64
N SER A 8 -6.22 -3.27 27.07
CA SER A 8 -5.31 -3.76 26.02
C SER A 8 -5.32 -2.87 24.77
N ILE A 9 -6.49 -2.40 24.35
CA ILE A 9 -6.61 -1.46 23.22
C ILE A 9 -5.93 -0.13 23.56
N HIS A 10 -6.07 0.38 24.77
CA HIS A 10 -5.40 1.61 25.20
C HIS A 10 -3.86 1.47 25.12
N HIS A 11 -3.29 0.35 25.57
CA HIS A 11 -1.84 0.10 25.42
C HIS A 11 -1.42 0.04 23.94
N ILE A 12 -2.25 -0.54 23.08
CA ILE A 12 -1.97 -0.59 21.63
C ILE A 12 -1.97 0.82 21.05
N ASP A 13 -2.96 1.64 21.37
CA ASP A 13 -3.08 2.99 20.83
C ASP A 13 -1.92 3.88 21.31
N ASN A 14 -1.55 3.82 22.61
CA ASN A 14 -0.38 4.51 23.14
C ASN A 14 0.92 4.09 22.42
N PHE A 15 1.09 2.78 22.16
CA PHE A 15 2.23 2.30 21.41
C PHE A 15 2.27 2.84 19.97
N ILE A 16 1.13 2.88 19.28
CA ILE A 16 1.03 3.42 17.92
C ILE A 16 1.40 4.91 17.90
N ASP A 17 0.93 5.68 18.87
CA ASP A 17 1.27 7.10 19.00
C ASP A 17 2.76 7.31 19.30
N LEU A 18 3.36 6.49 20.17
CA LEU A 18 4.78 6.54 20.48
C LEU A 18 5.63 6.27 19.23
N ILE A 19 5.37 5.19 18.50
CA ILE A 19 6.18 4.86 17.32
C ILE A 19 5.97 5.85 16.16
N TRP A 20 4.83 6.53 16.11
CA TRP A 20 4.62 7.64 15.20
C TRP A 20 5.52 8.84 15.57
N LEU A 21 5.54 9.23 16.84
CA LEU A 21 6.34 10.35 17.34
C LEU A 21 7.85 10.09 17.22
N GLU A 22 8.30 8.91 17.65
CA GLU A 22 9.75 8.61 17.69
C GLU A 22 10.33 8.25 16.33
N LYS A 23 9.57 7.49 15.49
CA LYS A 23 10.10 6.91 14.25
C LYS A 23 9.53 7.54 12.99
N GLY A 24 8.55 8.42 13.08
CA GLY A 24 7.92 9.05 11.93
C GLY A 24 7.37 8.04 10.91
N LEU A 25 6.83 6.91 11.39
CA LEU A 25 6.34 5.84 10.52
C LEU A 25 5.16 6.31 9.67
N SER A 26 5.04 5.73 8.46
CA SER A 26 3.95 6.08 7.57
C SER A 26 2.59 5.64 8.13
N PRO A 27 1.48 6.35 7.81
CA PRO A 27 0.13 5.96 8.23
C PRO A 27 -0.22 4.51 7.89
N ASN A 28 0.22 4.01 6.73
CA ASN A 28 -0.01 2.62 6.33
C ASN A 28 0.73 1.62 7.22
N THR A 29 1.95 1.95 7.66
CA THR A 29 2.73 1.11 8.58
C THR A 29 2.07 1.07 9.96
N LEU A 30 1.65 2.23 10.47
CA LEU A 30 0.95 2.34 11.75
C LEU A 30 -0.37 1.57 11.74
N SER A 31 -1.17 1.72 10.68
CA SER A 31 -2.41 0.98 10.50
C SER A 31 -2.19 -0.54 10.45
N ALA A 32 -1.13 -0.99 9.74
CA ALA A 32 -0.78 -2.40 9.68
C ALA A 32 -0.36 -2.96 11.05
N TYR A 33 0.42 -2.20 11.82
CA TYR A 33 0.83 -2.59 13.18
C TYR A 33 -0.39 -2.67 14.09
N ARG A 34 -1.23 -1.63 14.08
CA ARG A 34 -2.45 -1.60 14.87
C ARG A 34 -3.36 -2.79 14.55
N GLN A 35 -3.56 -3.08 13.27
CA GLN A 35 -4.38 -4.22 12.84
C GLN A 35 -3.83 -5.56 13.33
N ASP A 36 -2.51 -5.78 13.23
CA ASP A 36 -1.87 -7.00 13.71
C ASP A 36 -2.06 -7.17 15.23
N LEU A 37 -1.87 -6.08 16.01
CA LEU A 37 -1.99 -6.11 17.47
C LEU A 37 -3.44 -6.27 17.94
N VAL A 38 -4.38 -5.60 17.30
CA VAL A 38 -5.82 -5.76 17.59
C VAL A 38 -6.28 -7.18 17.28
N SER A 39 -5.84 -7.75 16.15
CA SER A 39 -6.16 -9.14 15.79
C SER A 39 -5.60 -10.14 16.81
N PHE A 40 -4.39 -9.89 17.31
CA PHE A 40 -3.80 -10.70 18.37
C PHE A 40 -4.59 -10.58 19.68
N ASN A 41 -4.93 -9.35 20.09
CA ASN A 41 -5.70 -9.11 21.31
C ASN A 41 -7.08 -9.78 21.27
N LEU A 42 -7.77 -9.76 20.14
CA LEU A 42 -9.03 -10.48 19.95
C LEU A 42 -8.85 -11.99 20.06
N TRP A 43 -7.76 -12.54 19.53
CA TRP A 43 -7.46 -13.97 19.62
C TRP A 43 -7.16 -14.41 21.05
N LEU A 44 -6.63 -13.54 21.92
CA LEU A 44 -6.37 -13.82 23.33
C LEU A 44 -7.64 -14.05 24.16
N LYS A 45 -8.84 -13.72 23.65
CA LYS A 45 -10.14 -13.97 24.29
C LYS A 45 -10.24 -13.47 25.73
N GLY A 46 -9.67 -12.32 26.02
CA GLY A 46 -9.72 -11.70 27.36
C GLY A 46 -8.53 -11.99 28.27
N LYS A 47 -7.52 -12.74 27.80
CA LYS A 47 -6.24 -12.83 28.49
C LYS A 47 -5.53 -11.49 28.44
N GLU A 48 -5.02 -11.04 29.58
CA GLU A 48 -4.26 -9.78 29.68
C GLU A 48 -2.97 -9.84 28.88
N ILE A 49 -2.62 -8.74 28.21
CA ILE A 49 -1.40 -8.63 27.37
C ILE A 49 -0.15 -8.88 28.21
N GLU A 50 -0.13 -8.43 29.46
CA GLU A 50 0.96 -8.57 30.41
C GLU A 50 1.17 -10.04 30.85
N ALA A 51 0.12 -10.84 30.81
CA ALA A 51 0.14 -12.26 31.21
C ALA A 51 0.48 -13.20 30.04
N VAL A 52 0.72 -12.66 28.84
CA VAL A 52 1.08 -13.44 27.65
C VAL A 52 2.47 -14.06 27.81
N LYS A 53 2.57 -15.35 27.49
CA LYS A 53 3.82 -16.10 27.49
C LYS A 53 4.25 -16.47 26.07
N LYS A 54 5.49 -16.90 25.92
CA LYS A 54 6.03 -17.39 24.64
C LYS A 54 5.12 -18.44 23.99
N ALA A 55 4.53 -19.36 24.78
CA ALA A 55 3.63 -20.40 24.28
C ALA A 55 2.40 -19.79 23.57
N ASP A 56 1.76 -18.78 24.16
CA ASP A 56 0.60 -18.12 23.55
C ASP A 56 0.95 -17.49 22.19
N LEU A 57 2.14 -16.91 22.07
CA LEU A 57 2.59 -16.33 20.79
C LEU A 57 2.84 -17.41 19.74
N LEU A 58 3.44 -18.54 20.12
CA LEU A 58 3.64 -19.67 19.22
C LEU A 58 2.30 -20.26 18.75
N ASP A 59 1.33 -20.38 19.66
CA ASP A 59 -0.02 -20.85 19.36
C ASP A 59 -0.74 -19.87 18.40
N TYR A 60 -0.61 -18.57 18.62
CA TYR A 60 -1.17 -17.56 17.72
C TYR A 60 -0.53 -17.60 16.33
N LEU A 61 0.79 -17.72 16.24
CA LEU A 61 1.47 -17.82 14.95
C LEU A 61 1.07 -19.11 14.20
N SER A 62 0.92 -20.23 14.94
CA SER A 62 0.41 -21.49 14.39
C SER A 62 -1.02 -21.36 13.91
N PHE A 63 -1.89 -20.71 14.69
CA PHE A 63 -3.26 -20.39 14.31
C PHE A 63 -3.30 -19.59 13.00
N ARG A 64 -2.50 -18.53 12.86
CA ARG A 64 -2.44 -17.74 11.63
C ARG A 64 -2.07 -18.59 10.41
N LEU A 65 -1.11 -19.49 10.54
CA LEU A 65 -0.72 -20.37 9.42
C LEU A 65 -1.85 -21.37 9.06
N LYS A 66 -2.57 -21.89 10.05
CA LYS A 66 -3.72 -22.77 9.82
C LYS A 66 -4.89 -22.06 9.16
N GLU A 67 -5.11 -20.78 9.49
CA GLU A 67 -6.13 -19.91 8.85
C GLU A 67 -5.70 -19.42 7.44
N GLY A 68 -4.57 -19.88 6.91
CA GLY A 68 -4.12 -19.59 5.56
C GLY A 68 -3.39 -18.24 5.39
N TYR A 69 -2.99 -17.58 6.48
CA TYR A 69 -2.14 -16.40 6.37
C TYR A 69 -0.76 -16.77 5.82
N SER A 70 -0.26 -15.98 4.86
CA SER A 70 1.06 -16.24 4.28
C SER A 70 2.18 -16.12 5.31
N SER A 71 3.29 -16.85 5.12
CA SER A 71 4.49 -16.77 5.98
C SER A 71 5.02 -15.34 6.06
N ARG A 72 4.94 -14.56 4.96
CA ARG A 72 5.32 -13.13 4.92
C ARG A 72 4.43 -12.28 5.82
N SER A 73 3.11 -12.47 5.77
CA SER A 73 2.15 -11.76 6.63
C SER A 73 2.36 -12.13 8.10
N THR A 74 2.64 -13.39 8.40
CA THR A 74 2.89 -13.89 9.76
C THR A 74 4.22 -13.36 10.30
N ALA A 75 5.27 -13.29 9.47
CA ALA A 75 6.55 -12.70 9.86
C ALA A 75 6.42 -11.18 10.15
N ARG A 76 5.63 -10.46 9.35
CA ARG A 76 5.32 -9.05 9.63
C ARG A 76 4.58 -8.89 10.95
N CYS A 77 3.57 -9.71 11.20
CA CYS A 77 2.83 -9.71 12.46
C CYS A 77 3.75 -9.96 13.66
N LEU A 78 4.68 -10.92 13.57
CA LEU A 78 5.68 -11.14 14.62
C LEU A 78 6.58 -9.90 14.83
N SER A 79 6.91 -9.17 13.78
CA SER A 79 7.66 -7.92 13.89
C SER A 79 6.87 -6.84 14.62
N SER A 80 5.56 -6.73 14.35
CA SER A 80 4.65 -5.83 15.09
C SER A 80 4.56 -6.22 16.57
N LEU A 81 4.41 -7.50 16.87
CA LEU A 81 4.39 -8.04 18.24
C LEU A 81 5.71 -7.79 18.99
N ARG A 82 6.86 -7.98 18.33
CA ARG A 82 8.17 -7.69 18.94
C ARG A 82 8.31 -6.22 19.31
N ALA A 83 7.95 -5.33 18.41
CA ALA A 83 8.01 -3.90 18.67
C ALA A 83 7.08 -3.51 19.83
N PHE A 84 5.88 -4.07 19.86
CA PHE A 84 4.92 -3.84 20.93
C PHE A 84 5.38 -4.39 22.28
N TYR A 85 5.86 -5.64 22.34
CA TYR A 85 6.33 -6.21 23.60
C TYR A 85 7.63 -5.57 24.12
N ASN A 86 8.48 -5.06 23.25
CA ASN A 86 9.62 -4.22 23.68
C ASN A 86 9.12 -2.96 24.39
N TYR A 87 8.05 -2.32 23.88
CA TYR A 87 7.43 -1.18 24.52
C TYR A 87 6.76 -1.54 25.84
N ILE A 88 5.88 -2.56 25.85
CA ILE A 88 5.12 -2.97 27.05
C ILE A 88 6.06 -3.43 28.18
N CYS A 89 7.10 -4.18 27.87
CA CYS A 89 8.07 -4.62 28.89
C CYS A 89 8.81 -3.44 29.51
N ALA A 90 9.15 -2.43 28.75
CA ALA A 90 9.77 -1.20 29.27
C ALA A 90 8.80 -0.39 30.11
N GLU A 91 7.56 -0.18 29.62
CA GLU A 91 6.53 0.62 30.26
C GLU A 91 6.08 0.03 31.61
N LEU A 92 5.85 -1.28 31.64
CA LEU A 92 5.33 -2.00 32.81
C LEU A 92 6.41 -2.71 33.64
N ASN A 93 7.69 -2.53 33.32
CA ASN A 93 8.82 -3.18 33.97
C ASN A 93 8.65 -4.72 34.07
N LEU A 94 8.20 -5.35 32.98
CA LEU A 94 8.04 -6.81 32.94
C LEU A 94 9.41 -7.50 32.89
N ALA A 95 9.58 -8.55 33.68
CA ALA A 95 10.85 -9.28 33.78
C ALA A 95 11.22 -10.00 32.49
N ASP A 96 10.23 -10.51 31.74
CA ASP A 96 10.47 -11.31 30.55
C ASP A 96 9.72 -10.76 29.34
N ASN A 97 10.41 -10.70 28.19
CA ASN A 97 9.78 -10.39 26.92
C ASN A 97 9.39 -11.70 26.20
N PRO A 98 8.08 -11.98 26.02
CA PRO A 98 7.62 -13.24 25.44
C PRO A 98 8.04 -13.44 23.98
N THR A 99 8.48 -12.38 23.28
CA THR A 99 8.91 -12.44 21.88
C THR A 99 10.40 -12.71 21.72
N ALA A 100 11.22 -12.60 22.77
CA ALA A 100 12.69 -12.54 22.69
C ALA A 100 13.34 -13.76 21.99
N LYS A 101 12.74 -14.94 22.13
CA LYS A 101 13.29 -16.20 21.61
C LYS A 101 12.33 -16.90 20.64
N ILE A 102 11.66 -16.13 19.79
CA ILE A 102 10.79 -16.66 18.73
C ILE A 102 11.46 -16.38 17.39
N ASP A 103 11.73 -17.41 16.60
CA ASP A 103 12.27 -17.24 15.26
C ASP A 103 11.18 -16.80 14.28
N SER A 104 11.58 -15.98 13.30
CA SER A 104 10.66 -15.59 12.24
C SER A 104 10.36 -16.77 11.33
N PRO A 105 9.11 -16.95 10.89
CA PRO A 105 8.77 -17.95 9.89
C PRO A 105 9.70 -17.85 8.68
N LYS A 106 10.22 -18.98 8.22
CA LYS A 106 11.03 -19.02 6.99
C LYS A 106 10.19 -18.56 5.82
N GLN A 107 10.64 -17.50 5.16
CA GLN A 107 10.00 -16.99 3.94
C GLN A 107 10.61 -17.69 2.74
N GLY A 108 9.78 -18.35 1.93
CA GLY A 108 10.22 -18.84 0.63
C GLY A 108 10.59 -17.63 -0.26
N HIS A 109 11.75 -17.68 -0.89
CA HIS A 109 12.12 -16.69 -1.92
C HIS A 109 11.41 -17.10 -3.22
N THR A 110 10.21 -16.60 -3.44
CA THR A 110 9.59 -16.62 -4.76
C THR A 110 10.22 -15.51 -5.58
N LEU A 111 10.98 -15.86 -6.62
CA LEU A 111 11.43 -14.90 -7.61
C LEU A 111 10.19 -14.29 -8.29
N PRO A 112 10.13 -12.96 -8.43
CA PRO A 112 9.06 -12.34 -9.21
C PRO A 112 9.08 -12.89 -10.63
N LYS A 113 7.92 -13.20 -11.19
CA LYS A 113 7.81 -13.41 -12.63
C LYS A 113 8.10 -12.07 -13.32
N VAL A 114 9.02 -12.06 -14.24
CA VAL A 114 9.37 -10.90 -15.06
C VAL A 114 8.55 -11.02 -16.34
N LEU A 115 7.90 -9.93 -16.74
CA LEU A 115 7.25 -9.82 -18.03
C LEU A 115 8.32 -9.65 -19.11
N SER A 116 8.10 -10.23 -20.30
CA SER A 116 8.90 -9.93 -21.47
C SER A 116 8.59 -8.53 -22.01
N GLU A 117 9.42 -8.02 -22.92
CA GLU A 117 9.16 -6.74 -23.59
C GLU A 117 7.83 -6.81 -24.37
N ASP A 118 7.59 -7.91 -25.06
CA ASP A 118 6.36 -8.17 -25.83
C ASP A 118 5.12 -8.18 -24.90
N ASP A 119 5.20 -8.81 -23.72
CA ASP A 119 4.12 -8.80 -22.74
C ASP A 119 3.80 -7.38 -22.25
N VAL A 120 4.84 -6.57 -22.02
CA VAL A 120 4.67 -5.16 -21.59
C VAL A 120 4.03 -4.35 -22.70
N GLU A 121 4.48 -4.50 -23.95
CA GLU A 121 3.90 -3.81 -25.10
C GLU A 121 2.42 -4.21 -25.29
N ALA A 122 2.12 -5.51 -25.26
CA ALA A 122 0.75 -6.01 -25.35
C ALA A 122 -0.17 -5.46 -24.26
N LEU A 123 0.36 -5.37 -23.01
CA LEU A 123 -0.37 -4.79 -21.89
C LEU A 123 -0.66 -3.28 -22.08
N ILE A 124 0.33 -2.54 -22.58
CA ILE A 124 0.20 -1.11 -22.86
C ILE A 124 -0.81 -0.85 -23.99
N LEU A 125 -0.86 -1.71 -25.00
CA LEU A 125 -1.76 -1.61 -26.16
C LEU A 125 -3.19 -2.10 -25.88
N ALA A 126 -3.43 -2.84 -24.80
CA ALA A 126 -4.71 -3.47 -24.50
C ALA A 126 -5.90 -2.50 -24.21
N PRO A 127 -5.70 -1.28 -23.67
CA PRO A 127 -6.79 -0.32 -23.48
C PRO A 127 -7.41 0.14 -24.81
N ASN A 128 -8.75 0.15 -24.89
CA ASN A 128 -9.45 0.77 -26.02
C ASN A 128 -9.38 2.30 -25.92
N ILE A 129 -8.65 2.93 -26.82
CA ILE A 129 -8.40 4.37 -26.82
C ILE A 129 -9.59 5.20 -27.31
N ASP A 130 -10.61 4.60 -27.92
CA ASP A 130 -11.85 5.27 -28.32
C ASP A 130 -12.79 5.49 -27.11
N ASP A 131 -12.54 4.79 -25.98
CA ASP A 131 -13.25 5.00 -24.73
C ASP A 131 -12.45 5.93 -23.81
N PRO A 132 -13.07 6.98 -23.24
CA PRO A 132 -12.38 7.89 -22.33
C PRO A 132 -11.64 7.22 -21.16
N ILE A 133 -12.20 6.12 -20.63
CA ILE A 133 -11.56 5.33 -19.58
C ILE A 133 -10.34 4.58 -20.13
N GLY A 134 -10.44 4.01 -21.32
CA GLY A 134 -9.35 3.32 -21.98
C GLY A 134 -8.22 4.29 -22.37
N LEU A 135 -8.54 5.47 -22.90
CA LEU A 135 -7.54 6.49 -23.21
C LEU A 135 -6.79 6.98 -21.95
N ARG A 136 -7.52 7.19 -20.84
CA ARG A 136 -6.90 7.45 -19.54
C ARG A 136 -5.93 6.34 -19.13
N ASP A 137 -6.38 5.08 -19.21
CA ASP A 137 -5.60 3.93 -18.77
C ASP A 137 -4.36 3.72 -19.64
N ARG A 138 -4.48 3.98 -20.96
CA ARG A 138 -3.32 4.01 -21.85
C ARG A 138 -2.28 5.04 -21.40
N ALA A 139 -2.68 6.27 -21.16
CA ALA A 139 -1.78 7.32 -20.66
C ALA A 139 -1.16 6.95 -19.30
N MET A 140 -1.91 6.29 -18.41
CA MET A 140 -1.38 5.81 -17.12
C MET A 140 -0.31 4.74 -17.29
N LEU A 141 -0.51 3.77 -18.18
CA LEU A 141 0.44 2.69 -18.45
C LEU A 141 1.72 3.24 -19.08
N GLU A 142 1.61 4.16 -20.04
CA GLU A 142 2.77 4.82 -20.65
C GLU A 142 3.60 5.60 -19.62
N VAL A 143 2.96 6.38 -18.75
CA VAL A 143 3.65 7.09 -17.66
C VAL A 143 4.30 6.12 -16.69
N LEU A 144 3.62 5.04 -16.35
CA LEU A 144 4.15 4.02 -15.43
C LEU A 144 5.41 3.37 -15.99
N TYR A 145 5.38 3.01 -17.27
CA TYR A 145 6.48 2.38 -17.99
C TYR A 145 7.67 3.34 -18.15
N ALA A 146 7.41 4.54 -18.69
CA ALA A 146 8.45 5.52 -18.95
C ALA A 146 9.18 6.01 -17.69
N CYS A 147 8.43 6.19 -16.57
CA CYS A 147 8.96 6.81 -15.37
C CYS A 147 9.28 5.82 -14.24
N GLY A 148 8.92 4.56 -14.35
CA GLY A 148 9.10 3.56 -13.29
C GLY A 148 8.44 3.95 -11.97
N LEU A 149 7.28 4.62 -12.02
CA LEU A 149 6.57 5.09 -10.85
C LEU A 149 5.97 3.91 -10.06
N ARG A 150 5.87 4.08 -8.75
CA ARG A 150 4.99 3.20 -7.98
C ARG A 150 3.53 3.52 -8.29
N VAL A 151 2.64 2.51 -8.23
CA VAL A 151 1.20 2.72 -8.46
C VAL A 151 0.65 3.85 -7.59
N SER A 152 1.05 3.91 -6.31
CA SER A 152 0.62 4.99 -5.41
C SER A 152 1.13 6.37 -5.80
N GLU A 153 2.29 6.47 -6.43
CA GLU A 153 2.82 7.73 -6.96
C GLU A 153 2.03 8.16 -8.19
N LEU A 154 1.78 7.23 -9.12
CA LEU A 154 1.01 7.48 -10.34
C LEU A 154 -0.41 7.99 -10.05
N ILE A 155 -1.18 7.31 -9.21
CA ILE A 155 -2.57 7.69 -8.91
C ILE A 155 -2.70 8.98 -8.11
N ASN A 156 -1.64 9.40 -7.41
CA ASN A 156 -1.60 10.65 -6.65
C ASN A 156 -1.03 11.83 -7.45
N LEU A 157 -0.72 11.65 -8.73
CA LEU A 157 -0.33 12.77 -9.58
C LEU A 157 -1.49 13.74 -9.70
N ASN A 158 -1.17 15.03 -9.64
CA ASN A 158 -2.12 16.11 -9.94
C ASN A 158 -1.66 16.91 -11.18
N LEU A 159 -2.51 17.76 -11.68
CA LEU A 159 -2.21 18.58 -12.87
C LEU A 159 -0.94 19.44 -12.69
N LEU A 160 -0.65 19.90 -11.46
CA LEU A 160 0.53 20.69 -11.15
C LEU A 160 1.79 19.83 -10.98
N SER A 161 1.65 18.50 -10.93
CA SER A 161 2.77 17.59 -10.86
C SER A 161 3.51 17.44 -12.18
N ILE A 162 2.89 17.82 -13.30
CA ILE A 162 3.46 17.65 -14.63
C ILE A 162 3.86 19.01 -15.21
N ASN A 163 5.09 19.08 -15.70
CA ASN A 163 5.55 20.18 -16.53
C ASN A 163 5.73 19.67 -17.96
N ILE A 164 4.71 19.88 -18.80
CA ILE A 164 4.69 19.42 -20.18
C ILE A 164 5.82 20.07 -21.00
N ARG A 165 6.11 21.37 -20.76
CA ARG A 165 7.17 22.09 -21.53
C ARG A 165 8.56 21.55 -21.24
N GLN A 166 8.82 21.13 -20.00
CA GLN A 166 10.11 20.59 -19.58
C GLN A 166 10.17 19.06 -19.71
N GLY A 167 9.07 18.39 -20.00
CA GLY A 167 9.00 16.94 -20.10
C GLY A 167 9.30 16.24 -18.77
N VAL A 168 8.86 16.78 -17.63
CA VAL A 168 9.15 16.21 -16.32
C VAL A 168 7.89 16.07 -15.47
N VAL A 169 7.88 15.04 -14.61
CA VAL A 169 6.88 14.86 -13.57
C VAL A 169 7.52 14.96 -12.19
N ARG A 170 6.89 15.71 -11.30
CA ARG A 170 7.26 15.83 -9.90
C ARG A 170 6.53 14.78 -9.08
N VAL A 171 7.27 13.93 -8.42
CA VAL A 171 6.77 12.77 -7.68
C VAL A 171 7.12 12.87 -6.21
N MET A 172 6.15 12.63 -5.34
CA MET A 172 6.35 12.55 -3.90
C MET A 172 6.69 11.11 -3.51
N GLY A 173 7.93 10.88 -3.09
CA GLY A 173 8.42 9.58 -2.66
C GLY A 173 8.18 9.28 -1.18
N LYS A 174 8.78 8.17 -0.70
CA LYS A 174 8.76 7.79 0.72
C LYS A 174 9.43 8.88 1.58
N GLY A 175 8.79 9.22 2.70
CA GLY A 175 9.31 10.25 3.62
C GLY A 175 9.10 11.68 3.12
N LYS A 176 8.11 11.91 2.24
CA LYS A 176 7.78 13.23 1.66
C LYS A 176 8.94 13.87 0.87
N LYS A 177 9.87 13.07 0.37
CA LYS A 177 10.94 13.57 -0.51
C LYS A 177 10.42 13.68 -1.93
N GLU A 178 10.53 14.88 -2.50
CA GLU A 178 10.20 15.12 -3.91
C GLU A 178 11.36 14.72 -4.81
N ARG A 179 11.02 14.20 -5.99
CA ARG A 179 11.96 13.99 -7.08
C ARG A 179 11.32 14.37 -8.40
N LEU A 180 12.14 14.88 -9.32
CA LEU A 180 11.75 15.07 -10.71
C LEU A 180 12.12 13.82 -11.50
N VAL A 181 11.20 13.36 -12.32
CA VAL A 181 11.41 12.21 -13.21
C VAL A 181 11.13 12.66 -14.64
N PRO A 182 12.03 12.40 -15.60
CA PRO A 182 11.76 12.73 -16.99
C PRO A 182 10.60 11.88 -17.52
N LEU A 183 9.75 12.53 -18.32
CA LEU A 183 8.72 11.89 -19.13
C LEU A 183 9.29 11.73 -20.55
N GLY A 184 9.25 10.54 -21.11
CA GLY A 184 9.58 10.35 -22.52
C GLY A 184 8.52 11.00 -23.44
N GLU A 185 8.88 11.24 -24.70
CA GLU A 185 7.99 11.87 -25.69
C GLU A 185 6.65 11.12 -25.84
N GLU A 186 6.71 9.80 -25.83
CA GLU A 186 5.52 8.95 -25.95
C GLU A 186 4.55 9.15 -24.76
N ALA A 187 5.07 9.12 -23.52
CA ALA A 187 4.25 9.36 -22.34
C ALA A 187 3.64 10.76 -22.33
N LEU A 188 4.38 11.77 -22.79
CA LEU A 188 3.87 13.15 -22.93
C LEU A 188 2.75 13.22 -23.98
N SER A 189 2.93 12.57 -25.12
CA SER A 189 1.91 12.51 -26.18
C SER A 189 0.60 11.93 -25.66
N TRP A 190 0.67 10.79 -24.94
CA TRP A 190 -0.52 10.16 -24.37
C TRP A 190 -1.17 10.97 -23.24
N ILE A 191 -0.37 11.66 -22.42
CA ILE A 191 -0.90 12.59 -21.41
C ILE A 191 -1.68 13.73 -22.09
N ASN A 192 -1.09 14.38 -23.10
CA ASN A 192 -1.75 15.47 -23.82
C ASN A 192 -3.06 15.00 -24.45
N LYS A 193 -3.03 13.88 -25.15
CA LYS A 193 -4.23 13.29 -25.76
C LYS A 193 -5.32 13.00 -24.72
N TYR A 194 -4.94 12.43 -23.59
CA TYR A 194 -5.89 12.18 -22.50
C TYR A 194 -6.48 13.49 -21.94
N LEU A 195 -5.66 14.52 -21.72
CA LEU A 195 -6.11 15.79 -21.20
C LEU A 195 -7.10 16.51 -22.14
N GLU A 196 -6.83 16.44 -23.44
CA GLU A 196 -7.63 17.11 -24.48
C GLU A 196 -8.94 16.36 -24.79
N GLU A 197 -8.85 15.03 -24.98
CA GLU A 197 -9.96 14.24 -25.53
C GLU A 197 -10.84 13.56 -24.46
N ALA A 198 -10.28 13.17 -23.31
CA ALA A 198 -10.99 12.32 -22.37
C ALA A 198 -11.19 12.91 -20.98
N ARG A 199 -10.23 13.68 -20.46
CA ARG A 199 -10.31 14.13 -19.07
C ARG A 199 -11.53 14.96 -18.77
N THR A 200 -11.93 15.84 -19.69
CA THR A 200 -13.11 16.69 -19.53
C THR A 200 -14.40 15.87 -19.45
N SER A 201 -14.54 14.83 -20.28
CA SER A 201 -15.70 13.94 -20.26
C SER A 201 -15.79 13.09 -18.98
N LEU A 202 -14.67 12.84 -18.32
CA LEU A 202 -14.59 12.13 -17.03
C LEU A 202 -14.80 13.08 -15.83
N SER A 203 -14.77 14.38 -16.02
CA SER A 203 -15.04 15.37 -14.97
C SER A 203 -16.54 15.53 -14.80
N VAL A 204 -17.10 14.96 -13.72
CA VAL A 204 -18.52 15.07 -13.39
C VAL A 204 -18.75 16.35 -12.60
N ASP A 205 -19.78 17.15 -12.97
CA ASP A 205 -20.33 18.29 -12.21
C ASP A 205 -19.35 19.41 -11.84
N ASN A 206 -18.41 19.78 -12.71
CA ASN A 206 -17.46 20.88 -12.42
C ASN A 206 -16.69 20.71 -11.09
N ILE A 207 -16.61 19.50 -10.55
CA ILE A 207 -15.75 19.22 -9.43
C ILE A 207 -14.31 19.40 -9.92
N ASN A 208 -13.69 20.47 -9.48
CA ASN A 208 -12.33 20.87 -9.82
C ASN A 208 -11.34 19.94 -9.10
N ASP A 209 -11.42 18.62 -9.40
CA ASP A 209 -10.45 17.68 -8.86
C ASP A 209 -9.10 17.92 -9.54
N SER A 210 -8.12 18.28 -8.74
CA SER A 210 -6.75 18.52 -9.21
C SER A 210 -6.03 17.24 -9.65
N ALA A 211 -6.61 16.05 -9.41
CA ALA A 211 -6.03 14.79 -9.81
C ALA A 211 -5.80 14.74 -11.33
N LEU A 212 -4.64 14.26 -11.74
CA LEU A 212 -4.33 14.08 -13.15
C LEU A 212 -5.27 13.05 -13.77
N PHE A 213 -5.33 11.84 -13.19
CA PHE A 213 -6.10 10.71 -13.69
C PHE A 213 -7.40 10.53 -12.91
N LEU A 214 -8.52 10.79 -13.57
CA LEU A 214 -9.84 10.72 -12.96
C LEU A 214 -10.44 9.32 -13.06
N SER A 215 -11.14 8.90 -12.02
CA SER A 215 -12.00 7.72 -12.05
C SER A 215 -13.28 8.00 -12.86
N LYS A 216 -14.06 6.95 -13.16
CA LYS A 216 -15.40 7.08 -13.78
C LYS A 216 -16.35 8.01 -12.98
N ARG A 217 -16.04 8.31 -11.71
CA ARG A 217 -16.84 9.18 -10.84
C ARG A 217 -16.30 10.62 -10.78
N GLY A 218 -15.38 10.99 -11.65
CA GLY A 218 -14.78 12.32 -11.68
C GLY A 218 -13.84 12.66 -10.53
N LYS A 219 -13.45 11.69 -9.71
CA LYS A 219 -12.55 11.85 -8.55
C LYS A 219 -11.23 11.12 -8.79
N ALA A 220 -10.21 11.43 -7.99
CA ALA A 220 -8.95 10.70 -8.00
C ALA A 220 -9.17 9.18 -7.99
N MET A 221 -8.36 8.45 -8.75
CA MET A 221 -8.44 6.99 -8.83
C MET A 221 -7.85 6.33 -7.59
N THR A 222 -8.46 5.24 -7.12
CA THR A 222 -7.89 4.43 -6.04
C THR A 222 -6.90 3.40 -6.59
N ARG A 223 -5.93 2.99 -5.75
CA ARG A 223 -4.99 1.92 -6.08
C ARG A 223 -5.71 0.62 -6.45
N GLN A 224 -6.80 0.31 -5.77
CA GLN A 224 -7.59 -0.90 -6.03
C GLN A 224 -8.26 -0.85 -7.41
N THR A 225 -8.83 0.31 -7.78
CA THR A 225 -9.43 0.51 -9.11
C THR A 225 -8.38 0.30 -10.21
N PHE A 226 -7.19 0.90 -10.07
CA PHE A 226 -6.12 0.74 -11.06
C PHE A 226 -5.65 -0.72 -11.16
N TRP A 227 -5.50 -1.41 -10.02
CA TRP A 227 -5.14 -2.82 -10.00
C TRP A 227 -6.14 -3.72 -10.75
N TYR A 228 -7.45 -3.47 -10.59
CA TYR A 228 -8.48 -4.21 -11.35
C TYR A 228 -8.38 -3.92 -12.86
N ARG A 229 -8.10 -2.67 -13.24
CA ARG A 229 -7.90 -2.31 -14.66
C ARG A 229 -6.71 -3.04 -15.27
N ILE A 230 -5.57 -3.05 -14.57
CA ILE A 230 -4.39 -3.79 -15.04
C ILE A 230 -4.69 -5.28 -15.21
N LYS A 231 -5.40 -5.91 -14.26
CA LYS A 231 -5.79 -7.31 -14.39
C LYS A 231 -6.69 -7.58 -15.59
N GLU A 232 -7.63 -6.69 -15.87
CA GLU A 232 -8.48 -6.80 -17.06
C GLU A 232 -7.66 -6.72 -18.34
N TYR A 233 -6.68 -5.80 -18.40
CA TYR A 233 -5.80 -5.66 -19.55
C TYR A 233 -4.82 -6.83 -19.70
N ALA A 234 -4.30 -7.36 -18.61
CA ALA A 234 -3.46 -8.56 -18.62
C ALA A 234 -4.20 -9.75 -19.20
N LEU A 235 -5.48 -9.96 -18.80
CA LEU A 235 -6.34 -11.00 -19.39
C LEU A 235 -6.60 -10.79 -20.90
N LYS A 236 -6.78 -9.53 -21.34
CA LYS A 236 -6.97 -9.21 -22.76
C LYS A 236 -5.71 -9.40 -23.60
N ALA A 237 -4.56 -9.19 -23.00
CA ALA A 237 -3.24 -9.31 -23.62
C ALA A 237 -2.66 -10.75 -23.50
N ASP A 238 -3.36 -11.67 -22.84
CA ASP A 238 -2.91 -13.03 -22.53
C ASP A 238 -1.57 -13.09 -21.75
N VAL A 239 -1.45 -12.17 -20.76
CA VAL A 239 -0.25 -11.95 -19.92
C VAL A 239 -0.49 -12.35 -18.46
#